data_95de174cff3172736dee17439d9a06bc
#
_entry.id   95de174cff3172736dee17439d9a06bc
#
_cell.length_a   1.000
_cell.length_b   1.000
_cell.length_c   1.000
_cell.angle_alpha   90.00
_cell.angle_beta   90.00
_cell.angle_gamma   90.00
#
_symmetry.space_group_name_H-M   'P 1'
#
loop_
_entity.id
_entity.type
_entity.pdbx_description
1 polymer ?
#
loop_
_entity_poly.entity_id
_entity_poly.type
_entity_poly.pdbx_seq_one_letter_code
_entity_poly.pdbx_strand_id
1 'polypeptide(L)'
;MSNKKLALSRREFSALLAASPALLSGKQTSSQSARIKIDTDRKIGAIDPKLYGNFLEHLGRCIEGGVFDEKSPLSDGQGFRKDVLTAVKDLHVPILRWPGGNFSSNYHWLDGIGPRDSRPSRLEMAWGTVEDNRFGTHDFLDYTERIGAEPYICANLGTGTWDEAQQWVEYVNSSADTATTRLRKKNGRDQPWKVTYWGLGNEMDGPWQMGHRTAEDYGKFALEAAKVMNLTDHSIKMIAAGSSNYNTDWVGWNRTVLTYLTPQIDYLSLHMYVGNKENDYYQFQATTVELAERIKITEGTIAEALNAAAPRRPIYIAWDEWNVWYRARGDSERGRRILEEHYNLEDALVVSSFLNTFVNHAHIVKIANMAQLVNVIAPIFTNDKGLFLQTIYYPLQLFATHCHGDALELFVESPTYKTKNHAAVPYLDVSSALNADGTIVLNVTNRHRDQPLDAVFESADKKFSGEFQVFEVNGPDIKAENTFEATTVKTTQPKAVTGNGLTLKYTFPAHSFTMLKGRMA
;
A
#
# COMPACT_ATOMS: atom_id res chain seq x y z
N MET A 1 -4.85 -0.12 -81.97
CA MET A 1 -5.59 0.64 -80.93
C MET A 1 -4.62 0.99 -79.82
N SER A 2 -4.25 2.28 -79.72
CA SER A 2 -3.14 2.79 -78.95
C SER A 2 -3.62 3.14 -77.49
N ASN A 3 -3.04 2.49 -76.47
CA ASN A 3 -3.23 2.86 -75.05
C ASN A 3 -2.29 4.04 -74.74
N LYS A 4 -2.80 5.26 -74.65
CA LYS A 4 -2.09 6.42 -74.10
C LYS A 4 -2.20 6.36 -72.55
N LYS A 5 -1.09 6.10 -71.90
CA LYS A 5 -0.92 6.37 -70.47
C LYS A 5 -0.77 7.87 -70.26
N LEU A 6 -1.71 8.48 -69.54
CA LEU A 6 -1.57 9.85 -69.03
C LEU A 6 -0.59 9.82 -67.85
N ALA A 7 0.59 10.35 -68.04
CA ALA A 7 1.56 10.60 -66.97
C ALA A 7 1.48 12.10 -66.64
N LEU A 8 1.00 12.38 -65.40
CA LEU A 8 1.02 13.73 -64.84
C LEU A 8 2.46 14.13 -64.47
N SER A 9 2.87 15.31 -64.79
CA SER A 9 4.19 15.83 -64.45
C SER A 9 4.31 16.21 -63.02
N ARG A 10 5.52 16.20 -62.47
CA ARG A 10 5.80 16.58 -61.04
C ARG A 10 5.25 17.98 -60.67
N ARG A 11 5.11 18.91 -61.64
CA ARG A 11 4.54 20.24 -61.39
C ARG A 11 3.01 20.22 -61.25
N GLU A 12 2.30 19.33 -61.91
CA GLU A 12 0.84 19.19 -61.82
C GLU A 12 0.44 18.49 -60.52
N PHE A 13 1.27 17.58 -60.02
CA PHE A 13 1.08 16.95 -58.69
C PHE A 13 1.31 17.95 -57.54
N SER A 14 2.26 18.88 -57.66
CA SER A 14 2.49 19.94 -56.68
C SER A 14 1.39 21.01 -56.66
N ALA A 15 0.73 21.26 -57.78
CA ALA A 15 -0.38 22.23 -57.86
C ALA A 15 -1.69 21.68 -57.24
N LEU A 16 -1.90 20.35 -57.22
CA LEU A 16 -3.04 19.70 -56.56
C LEU A 16 -2.90 19.64 -55.02
N LEU A 17 -1.67 19.71 -54.51
CA LEU A 17 -1.38 19.76 -53.06
C LEU A 17 -1.47 21.17 -52.46
N ALA A 18 -1.47 22.23 -53.30
CA ALA A 18 -1.52 23.60 -52.84
C ALA A 18 -2.94 24.19 -52.73
N ALA A 19 -3.99 23.46 -53.14
CA ALA A 19 -5.36 23.97 -53.22
C ALA A 19 -6.30 23.48 -52.10
N SER A 20 -5.81 22.96 -50.97
CA SER A 20 -6.66 22.51 -49.86
C SER A 20 -6.10 22.80 -48.48
N PRO A 21 -5.93 24.05 -48.07
CA PRO A 21 -5.78 24.37 -46.64
C PRO A 21 -7.00 25.06 -46.02
N ALA A 22 -8.18 25.01 -46.62
CA ALA A 22 -9.30 25.82 -46.13
C ALA A 22 -10.50 25.04 -45.58
N LEU A 23 -10.42 23.71 -45.40
CA LEU A 23 -11.56 22.89 -44.93
C LEU A 23 -11.25 21.93 -43.76
N LEU A 24 -10.15 22.15 -43.01
CA LEU A 24 -9.81 21.34 -41.83
C LEU A 24 -9.56 22.20 -40.58
N SER A 25 -10.19 23.34 -40.44
CA SER A 25 -10.27 24.05 -39.17
C SER A 25 -11.66 23.96 -38.55
N GLY A 26 -12.30 22.79 -38.64
CA GLY A 26 -13.26 22.37 -37.66
C GLY A 26 -12.46 21.98 -36.41
N LYS A 27 -12.46 22.80 -35.36
CA LYS A 27 -12.15 22.36 -34.03
C LYS A 27 -13.11 21.22 -33.71
N GLN A 28 -12.74 20.00 -34.07
CA GLN A 28 -13.26 18.82 -33.46
C GLN A 28 -12.65 18.82 -32.04
N THR A 29 -13.30 19.52 -31.11
CA THR A 29 -13.22 19.17 -29.70
C THR A 29 -13.83 17.77 -29.63
N SER A 30 -13.06 16.73 -29.96
CA SER A 30 -13.38 15.39 -29.51
C SER A 30 -13.45 15.52 -28.00
N SER A 31 -14.65 15.41 -27.43
CA SER A 31 -14.80 15.18 -26.00
C SER A 31 -13.83 14.06 -25.68
N GLN A 32 -12.84 14.33 -24.83
CA GLN A 32 -11.90 13.32 -24.38
C GLN A 32 -12.68 12.33 -23.55
N SER A 33 -13.29 11.33 -24.17
CA SER A 33 -14.05 10.29 -23.48
C SER A 33 -13.21 9.03 -23.36
N ALA A 34 -13.24 8.43 -22.20
CA ALA A 34 -12.64 7.13 -21.95
C ALA A 34 -13.65 6.00 -22.17
N ARG A 35 -13.14 4.83 -22.49
CA ARG A 35 -13.91 3.60 -22.64
C ARG A 35 -13.30 2.50 -21.81
N ILE A 36 -14.09 1.89 -20.92
CA ILE A 36 -13.64 0.83 -20.05
C ILE A 36 -14.50 -0.41 -20.33
N LYS A 37 -13.87 -1.50 -20.78
CA LYS A 37 -14.55 -2.77 -21.00
C LYS A 37 -14.38 -3.67 -19.80
N ILE A 38 -15.48 -4.30 -19.40
CA ILE A 38 -15.57 -5.23 -18.28
C ILE A 38 -16.12 -6.56 -18.80
N ASP A 39 -15.42 -7.63 -18.47
CA ASP A 39 -15.83 -9.00 -18.64
C ASP A 39 -15.74 -9.70 -17.27
N THR A 40 -16.88 -10.10 -16.71
CA THR A 40 -16.90 -10.63 -15.33
C THR A 40 -16.29 -12.02 -15.21
N ASP A 41 -16.03 -12.70 -16.34
CA ASP A 41 -15.32 -13.96 -16.38
C ASP A 41 -13.78 -13.79 -16.38
N ARG A 42 -13.30 -12.58 -16.68
CA ARG A 42 -11.85 -12.26 -16.70
C ARG A 42 -11.37 -11.80 -15.32
N LYS A 43 -11.17 -12.76 -14.44
CA LYS A 43 -10.70 -12.52 -13.08
C LYS A 43 -9.18 -12.51 -13.02
N ILE A 44 -8.61 -11.48 -12.41
CA ILE A 44 -7.17 -11.41 -12.06
C ILE A 44 -6.89 -12.34 -10.88
N GLY A 45 -7.75 -12.31 -9.86
CA GLY A 45 -7.64 -13.13 -8.65
C GLY A 45 -8.37 -12.51 -7.47
N ALA A 46 -8.47 -13.27 -6.38
CA ALA A 46 -9.09 -12.80 -5.16
C ALA A 46 -8.27 -11.65 -4.52
N ILE A 47 -8.95 -10.57 -4.21
CA ILE A 47 -8.41 -9.45 -3.45
C ILE A 47 -8.25 -9.90 -2.01
N ASP A 48 -7.00 -9.96 -1.53
CA ASP A 48 -6.75 -10.21 -0.11
C ASP A 48 -7.01 -8.91 0.67
N PRO A 49 -7.84 -8.92 1.72
CA PRO A 49 -8.08 -7.72 2.53
C PRO A 49 -6.79 -7.06 3.04
N LYS A 50 -5.73 -7.82 3.25
CA LYS A 50 -4.42 -7.32 3.70
C LYS A 50 -3.71 -6.37 2.71
N LEU A 51 -4.28 -6.13 1.52
CA LEU A 51 -3.87 -5.04 0.64
C LEU A 51 -4.12 -3.64 1.22
N TYR A 52 -4.90 -3.54 2.29
CA TYR A 52 -5.29 -2.29 2.96
C TYR A 52 -4.68 -2.17 4.36
N GLY A 53 -3.54 -2.86 4.58
CA GLY A 53 -2.83 -2.88 5.85
C GLY A 53 -2.13 -1.57 6.19
N ASN A 54 -1.69 -1.49 7.45
CA ASN A 54 -0.93 -0.36 7.96
C ASN A 54 0.28 -0.84 8.78
N PHE A 55 1.07 0.12 9.25
CA PHE A 55 2.34 -0.08 9.90
C PHE A 55 2.49 0.83 11.13
N LEU A 56 2.98 0.29 12.22
CA LEU A 56 3.38 1.00 13.42
C LEU A 56 4.87 0.79 13.69
N GLU A 57 5.58 1.88 13.94
CA GLU A 57 6.99 1.85 14.34
C GLU A 57 7.22 2.71 15.57
N HIS A 58 8.18 2.34 16.42
CA HIS A 58 8.73 3.18 17.48
C HIS A 58 9.55 4.32 16.86
N LEU A 59 8.84 5.23 16.21
CA LEU A 59 9.35 6.35 15.44
C LEU A 59 8.53 7.59 15.73
N GLY A 60 9.18 8.64 16.22
CA GLY A 60 8.53 9.92 16.49
C GLY A 60 7.34 9.77 17.44
N ARG A 61 6.15 10.19 16.96
CA ARG A 61 4.88 10.06 17.70
C ARG A 61 3.93 9.05 17.08
N CYS A 62 4.44 8.06 16.34
CA CYS A 62 3.58 7.04 15.76
C CYS A 62 2.94 6.17 16.87
N ILE A 63 3.72 5.72 17.84
CA ILE A 63 3.24 4.96 18.99
C ILE A 63 3.00 5.90 20.16
N GLU A 64 4.05 6.40 20.82
CA GLU A 64 3.91 7.32 21.94
C GLU A 64 3.49 8.72 21.50
N GLY A 65 2.33 9.17 21.98
CA GLY A 65 1.66 10.41 21.53
C GLY A 65 0.81 10.20 20.27
N GLY A 66 0.75 8.97 19.76
CA GLY A 66 -0.08 8.53 18.66
C GLY A 66 -1.13 7.51 19.08
N VAL A 67 -0.88 6.20 18.86
CA VAL A 67 -1.81 5.13 19.29
C VAL A 67 -1.84 4.94 20.80
N PHE A 68 -0.75 5.28 21.47
CA PHE A 68 -0.53 5.07 22.90
C PHE A 68 -0.01 6.35 23.56
N ASP A 69 -0.63 6.75 24.67
CA ASP A 69 -0.20 7.89 25.49
C ASP A 69 -0.81 7.78 26.89
N GLU A 70 -0.06 7.25 27.84
CA GLU A 70 -0.55 7.04 29.22
C GLU A 70 -0.92 8.34 29.95
N LYS A 71 -0.42 9.48 29.49
CA LYS A 71 -0.63 10.79 30.12
C LYS A 71 -1.78 11.57 29.49
N SER A 72 -2.27 11.15 28.33
CA SER A 72 -3.34 11.84 27.64
C SER A 72 -4.70 11.63 28.30
N PRO A 73 -5.51 12.68 28.52
CA PRO A 73 -6.90 12.55 28.99
C PRO A 73 -7.79 11.85 27.95
N LEU A 74 -7.34 11.72 26.71
CA LEU A 74 -8.03 11.01 25.64
C LEU A 74 -7.78 9.51 25.65
N SER A 75 -6.84 9.04 26.46
CA SER A 75 -6.52 7.61 26.58
C SER A 75 -7.46 6.88 27.56
N ASP A 76 -7.53 5.57 27.38
CA ASP A 76 -8.16 4.67 28.35
C ASP A 76 -7.21 4.32 29.51
N GLY A 77 -7.68 3.48 30.45
CA GLY A 77 -6.89 3.07 31.62
C GLY A 77 -5.65 2.22 31.29
N GLN A 78 -5.49 1.80 30.05
CA GLN A 78 -4.33 1.04 29.56
C GLN A 78 -3.35 1.89 28.72
N GLY A 79 -3.70 3.15 28.47
CA GLY A 79 -2.89 4.11 27.72
C GLY A 79 -3.20 4.20 26.23
N PHE A 80 -4.20 3.47 25.71
CA PHE A 80 -4.59 3.59 24.32
C PHE A 80 -5.49 4.81 24.08
N ARG A 81 -5.15 5.62 23.10
CA ARG A 81 -5.96 6.77 22.71
C ARG A 81 -7.28 6.33 22.09
N LYS A 82 -8.40 6.68 22.73
CA LYS A 82 -9.76 6.27 22.32
C LYS A 82 -10.19 6.88 21.01
N ASP A 83 -9.82 8.15 20.75
CA ASP A 83 -10.08 8.84 19.51
C ASP A 83 -9.36 8.18 18.33
N VAL A 84 -8.09 7.82 18.50
CA VAL A 84 -7.29 7.09 17.52
C VAL A 84 -7.85 5.69 17.28
N LEU A 85 -8.20 4.94 18.34
CA LEU A 85 -8.84 3.63 18.22
C LEU A 85 -10.11 3.69 17.35
N THR A 86 -10.94 4.73 17.54
CA THR A 86 -12.15 4.93 16.72
C THR A 86 -11.78 5.15 15.26
N ALA A 87 -10.86 6.10 14.97
CA ALA A 87 -10.45 6.39 13.60
C ALA A 87 -9.81 5.19 12.89
N VAL A 88 -9.03 4.36 13.61
CA VAL A 88 -8.40 3.15 13.07
C VAL A 88 -9.42 2.04 12.80
N LYS A 89 -10.42 1.88 13.66
CA LYS A 89 -11.55 0.96 13.40
C LYS A 89 -12.36 1.37 12.18
N ASP A 90 -12.63 2.67 12.04
CA ASP A 90 -13.34 3.22 10.89
C ASP A 90 -12.52 3.11 9.59
N LEU A 91 -11.20 3.03 9.70
CA LEU A 91 -10.30 2.75 8.56
C LEU A 91 -10.35 1.29 8.13
N HIS A 92 -10.87 0.37 8.96
CA HIS A 92 -10.94 -1.06 8.70
C HIS A 92 -9.59 -1.73 8.43
N VAL A 93 -8.57 -1.40 9.24
CA VAL A 93 -7.21 -1.95 9.10
C VAL A 93 -7.22 -3.48 9.26
N PRO A 94 -6.90 -4.26 8.19
CA PRO A 94 -7.00 -5.72 8.25
C PRO A 94 -5.74 -6.41 8.80
N ILE A 95 -4.59 -5.78 8.67
CA ILE A 95 -3.30 -6.27 9.16
C ILE A 95 -2.46 -5.08 9.62
N LEU A 96 -1.75 -5.23 10.72
CA LEU A 96 -0.91 -4.19 11.30
C LEU A 96 0.49 -4.73 11.55
N ARG A 97 1.50 -4.12 10.90
CA ARG A 97 2.92 -4.47 11.05
C ARG A 97 3.55 -3.69 12.19
N TRP A 98 4.40 -4.35 13.00
CA TRP A 98 5.15 -3.80 14.14
C TRP A 98 6.40 -4.67 14.41
N PRO A 99 7.46 -4.26 15.14
CA PRO A 99 7.66 -2.98 15.87
C PRO A 99 8.26 -1.88 15.02
N GLY A 100 8.61 -2.15 13.81
CA GLY A 100 9.25 -1.20 12.92
C GLY A 100 9.65 -1.84 11.61
N GLY A 101 10.09 -0.99 10.83
CA GLY A 101 11.13 -0.57 9.95
C GLY A 101 12.53 -0.63 10.60
N ASN A 102 13.21 0.49 10.53
CA ASN A 102 14.59 0.56 11.03
C ASN A 102 14.71 0.20 12.52
N PHE A 103 13.71 0.55 13.32
CA PHE A 103 13.66 0.21 14.73
C PHE A 103 13.74 -1.29 15.00
N SER A 104 13.14 -2.13 14.16
CA SER A 104 13.11 -3.59 14.37
C SER A 104 14.52 -4.20 14.49
N SER A 105 15.51 -3.63 13.81
CA SER A 105 16.89 -4.15 13.81
C SER A 105 17.68 -3.91 15.08
N ASN A 106 17.13 -3.14 16.02
CA ASN A 106 17.74 -2.89 17.35
C ASN A 106 16.78 -3.23 18.51
N TYR A 107 15.58 -3.74 18.20
CA TYR A 107 14.57 -4.06 19.19
C TYR A 107 14.74 -5.48 19.74
N HIS A 108 14.94 -5.58 21.05
CA HIS A 108 14.97 -6.85 21.79
C HIS A 108 13.63 -7.05 22.52
N TRP A 109 12.81 -7.97 22.02
CA TRP A 109 11.42 -8.14 22.47
C TRP A 109 11.26 -8.42 23.96
N LEU A 110 12.29 -8.99 24.61
CA LEU A 110 12.31 -9.21 26.06
C LEU A 110 12.28 -7.89 26.86
N ASP A 111 12.81 -6.81 26.30
CA ASP A 111 12.78 -5.49 26.93
C ASP A 111 11.34 -4.90 26.97
N GLY A 112 10.47 -5.31 26.04
CA GLY A 112 9.08 -4.83 25.92
C GLY A 112 8.03 -5.71 26.60
N ILE A 113 8.39 -6.61 27.52
CA ILE A 113 7.45 -7.47 28.23
C ILE A 113 7.53 -7.30 29.75
N GLY A 114 6.52 -7.81 30.47
CA GLY A 114 6.40 -7.66 31.94
C GLY A 114 5.89 -6.28 32.34
N PRO A 115 5.95 -5.95 33.65
CA PRO A 115 5.46 -4.66 34.16
C PRO A 115 6.18 -3.48 33.54
N ARG A 116 5.42 -2.51 33.01
CA ARG A 116 5.96 -1.36 32.26
C ARG A 116 7.03 -0.58 33.03
N ASP A 117 6.84 -0.37 34.34
CA ASP A 117 7.77 0.42 35.16
C ASP A 117 9.12 -0.28 35.43
N SER A 118 9.21 -1.58 35.13
CA SER A 118 10.45 -2.36 35.24
C SER A 118 11.14 -2.64 33.92
N ARG A 119 10.56 -2.17 32.80
CA ARG A 119 11.19 -2.33 31.48
C ARG A 119 12.40 -1.41 31.34
N PRO A 120 13.49 -1.86 30.72
CA PRO A 120 14.68 -1.04 30.56
C PRO A 120 14.49 0.06 29.52
N SER A 121 15.03 1.25 29.78
CA SER A 121 15.20 2.26 28.75
C SER A 121 16.44 1.92 27.92
N ARG A 122 16.34 2.07 26.59
CA ARG A 122 17.41 1.82 25.62
C ARG A 122 17.69 3.04 24.77
N LEU A 123 18.92 3.19 24.33
CA LEU A 123 19.23 4.12 23.25
C LEU A 123 18.65 3.56 21.95
N GLU A 124 17.72 4.28 21.38
CA GLU A 124 17.15 3.97 20.08
C GLU A 124 18.07 4.58 19.00
N MET A 125 18.77 3.70 18.27
CA MET A 125 19.87 4.12 17.39
C MET A 125 19.39 4.50 15.98
N ALA A 126 18.23 4.02 15.53
CA ALA A 126 17.73 4.33 14.19
C ALA A 126 17.29 5.80 14.10
N TRP A 127 16.57 6.29 15.10
CA TRP A 127 15.97 7.62 15.10
C TRP A 127 16.58 8.58 16.14
N GLY A 128 17.54 8.09 16.94
CA GLY A 128 18.33 8.90 17.88
C GLY A 128 17.53 9.40 19.10
N THR A 129 16.67 8.57 19.63
CA THR A 129 15.85 8.84 20.81
C THR A 129 16.18 7.89 21.96
N VAL A 130 15.46 7.98 23.07
CA VAL A 130 15.45 6.97 24.13
C VAL A 130 14.11 6.25 24.08
N GLU A 131 14.15 4.94 23.91
CA GLU A 131 12.98 4.07 24.00
C GLU A 131 12.88 3.52 25.40
N ASP A 132 11.76 3.73 26.06
CA ASP A 132 11.48 3.26 27.42
C ASP A 132 10.67 1.95 27.45
N ASN A 133 10.40 1.39 26.30
CA ASN A 133 9.71 0.10 26.10
C ASN A 133 8.33 0.00 26.77
N ARG A 134 7.64 1.13 26.99
CA ARG A 134 6.33 1.13 27.63
C ARG A 134 5.24 0.49 26.75
N PHE A 135 5.43 0.53 25.43
CA PHE A 135 4.62 -0.21 24.46
C PHE A 135 5.44 -1.39 23.92
N GLY A 136 4.97 -2.61 24.12
CA GLY A 136 5.69 -3.82 23.70
C GLY A 136 4.76 -4.90 23.19
N THR A 137 5.22 -6.16 23.21
CA THR A 137 4.50 -7.31 22.62
C THR A 137 3.04 -7.42 23.08
N HIS A 138 2.79 -7.35 24.38
CA HIS A 138 1.41 -7.43 24.92
C HIS A 138 0.56 -6.24 24.47
N ASP A 139 1.12 -5.04 24.54
CA ASP A 139 0.42 -3.81 24.18
C ASP A 139 0.04 -3.80 22.69
N PHE A 140 0.95 -4.24 21.82
CA PHE A 140 0.70 -4.37 20.39
C PHE A 140 -0.39 -5.41 20.08
N LEU A 141 -0.30 -6.60 20.66
CA LEU A 141 -1.26 -7.69 20.41
C LEU A 141 -2.65 -7.37 20.98
N ASP A 142 -2.73 -6.72 22.15
CA ASP A 142 -3.99 -6.21 22.69
C ASP A 142 -4.58 -5.11 21.78
N TYR A 143 -3.73 -4.24 21.20
CA TYR A 143 -4.17 -3.23 20.25
C TYR A 143 -4.75 -3.85 18.99
N THR A 144 -4.08 -4.86 18.41
CA THR A 144 -4.59 -5.56 17.21
C THR A 144 -5.91 -6.30 17.49
N GLU A 145 -6.05 -6.97 18.64
CA GLU A 145 -7.32 -7.59 19.08
C GLU A 145 -8.45 -6.54 19.15
N ARG A 146 -8.18 -5.34 19.67
CA ARG A 146 -9.18 -4.26 19.79
C ARG A 146 -9.65 -3.67 18.47
N ILE A 147 -8.76 -3.56 17.50
CA ILE A 147 -9.11 -3.03 16.17
C ILE A 147 -9.58 -4.12 15.19
N GLY A 148 -9.41 -5.41 15.56
CA GLY A 148 -9.77 -6.56 14.71
C GLY A 148 -8.79 -6.80 13.57
N ALA A 149 -7.51 -6.40 13.74
CA ALA A 149 -6.46 -6.58 12.73
C ALA A 149 -5.61 -7.83 13.00
N GLU A 150 -5.14 -8.49 11.93
CA GLU A 150 -4.09 -9.50 12.01
C GLU A 150 -2.76 -8.87 12.46
N PRO A 151 -2.07 -9.39 13.47
CA PRO A 151 -0.74 -8.92 13.81
C PRO A 151 0.31 -9.43 12.82
N TYR A 152 1.23 -8.54 12.41
CA TYR A 152 2.41 -8.87 11.64
C TYR A 152 3.64 -8.37 12.42
N ILE A 153 4.45 -9.29 12.94
CA ILE A 153 5.64 -8.99 13.74
C ILE A 153 6.90 -9.10 12.87
N CYS A 154 7.71 -8.04 12.84
CA CYS A 154 9.02 -8.02 12.20
C CYS A 154 10.10 -8.40 13.21
N ALA A 155 10.73 -9.58 13.06
CA ALA A 155 11.79 -10.05 13.93
C ALA A 155 13.10 -9.30 13.72
N ASN A 156 13.88 -9.12 14.79
CA ASN A 156 15.18 -8.46 14.75
C ASN A 156 16.25 -9.38 14.11
N LEU A 157 16.52 -9.20 12.81
CA LEU A 157 17.64 -9.84 12.12
C LEU A 157 18.85 -8.89 11.92
N GLY A 158 18.82 -7.71 12.56
CA GLY A 158 19.94 -6.79 12.60
C GLY A 158 20.95 -7.14 13.70
N THR A 159 20.65 -6.72 14.93
CA THR A 159 21.45 -7.00 16.13
C THR A 159 21.03 -8.26 16.87
N GLY A 160 19.81 -8.76 16.61
CA GLY A 160 19.25 -9.96 17.22
C GLY A 160 19.83 -11.26 16.66
N THR A 161 19.41 -12.36 17.28
CA THR A 161 19.81 -13.71 16.89
C THR A 161 18.60 -14.52 16.42
N TRP A 162 18.83 -15.59 15.67
CA TRP A 162 17.78 -16.53 15.28
C TRP A 162 17.15 -17.24 16.47
N ASP A 163 17.92 -17.47 17.57
CA ASP A 163 17.41 -18.00 18.82
C ASP A 163 16.41 -17.02 19.49
N GLU A 164 16.72 -15.72 19.49
CA GLU A 164 15.82 -14.67 19.96
C GLU A 164 14.52 -14.61 19.15
N ALA A 165 14.61 -14.71 17.83
CA ALA A 165 13.45 -14.75 16.95
C ALA A 165 12.58 -15.99 17.21
N GLN A 166 13.20 -17.17 17.40
CA GLN A 166 12.53 -18.40 17.76
C GLN A 166 11.81 -18.28 19.11
N GLN A 167 12.48 -17.74 20.12
CA GLN A 167 11.89 -17.55 21.45
C GLN A 167 10.70 -16.60 21.43
N TRP A 168 10.70 -15.60 20.55
CA TRP A 168 9.55 -14.70 20.38
C TRP A 168 8.35 -15.43 19.78
N VAL A 169 8.55 -16.26 18.75
CA VAL A 169 7.48 -17.14 18.22
C VAL A 169 6.95 -18.07 19.31
N GLU A 170 7.84 -18.71 20.08
CA GLU A 170 7.46 -19.58 21.21
C GLU A 170 6.64 -18.83 22.26
N TYR A 171 7.08 -17.62 22.64
CA TYR A 171 6.41 -16.79 23.62
C TYR A 171 4.96 -16.48 23.22
N VAL A 172 4.72 -16.09 21.95
CA VAL A 172 3.39 -15.65 21.52
C VAL A 172 2.51 -16.79 21.01
N ASN A 173 3.08 -17.89 20.49
CA ASN A 173 2.32 -18.93 19.79
C ASN A 173 2.23 -20.28 20.49
N SER A 174 3.21 -20.64 21.33
CA SER A 174 3.27 -21.99 21.90
C SER A 174 2.32 -22.19 23.08
N SER A 175 1.71 -23.37 23.15
CA SER A 175 0.95 -23.86 24.32
C SER A 175 1.74 -24.85 25.18
N ALA A 176 2.94 -25.27 24.75
CA ALA A 176 3.80 -26.18 25.50
C ALA A 176 4.22 -25.57 26.86
N ASP A 177 4.49 -26.38 27.86
CA ASP A 177 4.97 -25.91 29.17
C ASP A 177 6.48 -25.74 29.17
N THR A 178 6.95 -24.56 28.76
CA THR A 178 8.36 -24.18 28.70
C THR A 178 8.67 -22.99 29.59
N ALA A 179 9.95 -22.63 29.73
CA ALA A 179 10.35 -21.43 30.45
C ALA A 179 9.75 -20.16 29.81
N THR A 180 9.75 -20.09 28.49
CA THR A 180 9.24 -18.96 27.68
C THR A 180 7.73 -18.81 27.81
N THR A 181 6.96 -19.89 27.74
CA THR A 181 5.50 -19.83 27.91
C THR A 181 5.06 -19.60 29.37
N ARG A 182 5.83 -20.10 30.35
CA ARG A 182 5.62 -19.74 31.77
C ARG A 182 5.88 -18.24 32.00
N LEU A 183 6.86 -17.64 31.30
CA LEU A 183 7.09 -16.20 31.36
C LEU A 183 5.90 -15.41 30.79
N ARG A 184 5.29 -15.84 29.65
CA ARG A 184 4.05 -15.24 29.12
C ARG A 184 2.93 -15.28 30.17
N LYS A 185 2.69 -16.45 30.80
CA LYS A 185 1.67 -16.61 31.83
C LYS A 185 1.94 -15.72 33.05
N LYS A 186 3.19 -15.63 33.50
CA LYS A 186 3.61 -14.73 34.58
C LYS A 186 3.32 -13.27 34.23
N ASN A 187 3.42 -12.90 32.94
CA ASN A 187 3.14 -11.56 32.42
C ASN A 187 1.63 -11.35 32.14
N GLY A 188 0.75 -12.25 32.57
CA GLY A 188 -0.69 -12.07 32.60
C GLY A 188 -1.45 -12.62 31.37
N ARG A 189 -0.79 -13.40 30.48
CA ARG A 189 -1.45 -14.02 29.32
C ARG A 189 -1.29 -15.55 29.34
N ASP A 190 -2.36 -16.26 29.66
CA ASP A 190 -2.35 -17.72 29.72
C ASP A 190 -2.35 -18.35 28.34
N GLN A 191 -3.25 -17.90 27.46
CA GLN A 191 -3.42 -18.45 26.12
C GLN A 191 -2.50 -17.76 25.09
N PRO A 192 -1.96 -18.51 24.12
CA PRO A 192 -1.22 -17.91 23.02
C PRO A 192 -2.10 -17.02 22.14
N TRP A 193 -1.50 -15.99 21.51
CA TRP A 193 -2.19 -15.13 20.53
C TRP A 193 -2.32 -15.76 19.15
N LYS A 194 -1.41 -16.68 18.78
CA LYS A 194 -1.37 -17.33 17.47
C LYS A 194 -1.06 -16.34 16.34
N VAL A 195 0.00 -15.57 16.48
CA VAL A 195 0.49 -14.64 15.46
C VAL A 195 0.91 -15.40 14.20
N THR A 196 0.27 -15.09 13.08
CA THR A 196 0.50 -15.78 11.80
C THR A 196 1.67 -15.19 11.01
N TYR A 197 1.80 -13.86 10.94
CA TYR A 197 2.72 -13.18 10.02
C TYR A 197 4.00 -12.73 10.71
N TRP A 198 5.16 -13.14 10.15
CA TRP A 198 6.49 -12.87 10.71
C TRP A 198 7.46 -12.39 9.64
N GLY A 199 8.00 -11.18 9.82
CA GLY A 199 9.07 -10.63 8.99
C GLY A 199 10.44 -11.13 9.42
N LEU A 200 11.25 -11.49 8.45
CA LEU A 200 12.65 -11.91 8.64
C LEU A 200 13.57 -10.68 8.49
N GLY A 201 13.48 -9.72 9.40
CA GLY A 201 14.20 -8.46 9.36
C GLY A 201 13.54 -7.42 8.45
N ASN A 202 14.16 -6.24 8.38
CA ASN A 202 13.71 -5.07 7.65
C ASN A 202 14.83 -4.47 6.82
N GLU A 203 14.59 -4.14 5.52
CA GLU A 203 15.50 -3.38 4.65
C GLU A 203 16.99 -3.81 4.72
N MET A 204 17.22 -5.11 4.79
CA MET A 204 18.56 -5.67 5.02
C MET A 204 19.54 -5.36 3.89
N ASP A 205 19.05 -4.83 2.76
CA ASP A 205 19.83 -4.31 1.61
C ASP A 205 20.29 -2.85 1.78
N GLY A 206 19.71 -2.12 2.73
CA GLY A 206 19.95 -0.70 2.93
C GLY A 206 21.17 -0.40 3.83
N PRO A 207 22.12 0.44 3.42
CA PRO A 207 23.32 0.75 4.23
C PRO A 207 23.02 1.53 5.52
N TRP A 208 21.83 2.11 5.65
CA TRP A 208 21.35 2.76 6.88
C TRP A 208 20.87 1.77 7.93
N GLN A 209 20.54 0.53 7.50
CA GLN A 209 19.95 -0.48 8.38
C GLN A 209 21.01 -1.11 9.27
N MET A 210 20.78 -1.14 10.58
CA MET A 210 21.64 -1.87 11.51
C MET A 210 21.64 -3.36 11.16
N GLY A 211 22.82 -3.94 11.06
CA GLY A 211 22.98 -5.33 10.63
C GLY A 211 22.81 -5.54 9.12
N HIS A 212 22.86 -4.46 8.31
CA HIS A 212 22.91 -4.52 6.84
C HIS A 212 23.87 -5.62 6.36
N ARG A 213 23.47 -6.33 5.31
CA ARG A 213 24.22 -7.49 4.78
C ARG A 213 24.25 -7.45 3.26
N THR A 214 25.14 -8.26 2.68
CA THR A 214 25.00 -8.66 1.28
C THR A 214 23.76 -9.58 1.13
N ALA A 215 23.22 -9.69 -0.07
CA ALA A 215 22.05 -10.56 -0.32
C ALA A 215 22.35 -12.03 0.04
N GLU A 216 23.58 -12.49 -0.19
CA GLU A 216 24.02 -13.83 0.17
C GLU A 216 24.10 -14.03 1.69
N ASP A 217 24.71 -13.11 2.42
CA ASP A 217 24.84 -13.20 3.88
C ASP A 217 23.49 -13.09 4.56
N TYR A 218 22.62 -12.20 4.05
CA TYR A 218 21.23 -12.12 4.53
C TYR A 218 20.49 -13.43 4.28
N GLY A 219 20.56 -13.97 3.06
CA GLY A 219 19.88 -15.22 2.70
C GLY A 219 20.29 -16.39 3.58
N LYS A 220 21.60 -16.54 3.87
CA LYS A 220 22.12 -17.58 4.78
C LYS A 220 21.64 -17.38 6.22
N PHE A 221 21.70 -16.15 6.75
CA PHE A 221 21.29 -15.86 8.11
C PHE A 221 19.80 -16.02 8.31
N ALA A 222 18.99 -15.46 7.41
CA ALA A 222 17.53 -15.55 7.45
C ALA A 222 17.02 -17.00 7.24
N LEU A 223 17.74 -17.83 6.49
CA LEU A 223 17.42 -19.26 6.35
C LEU A 223 17.45 -19.98 7.69
N GLU A 224 18.47 -19.75 8.53
CA GLU A 224 18.54 -20.39 9.84
C GLU A 224 17.46 -19.86 10.78
N ALA A 225 17.19 -18.54 10.76
CA ALA A 225 16.08 -17.95 11.50
C ALA A 225 14.73 -18.57 11.07
N ALA A 226 14.47 -18.65 9.78
CA ALA A 226 13.24 -19.24 9.23
C ALA A 226 13.06 -20.70 9.65
N LYS A 227 14.12 -21.51 9.63
CA LYS A 227 14.07 -22.90 10.07
C LYS A 227 13.65 -23.04 11.53
N VAL A 228 14.30 -22.32 12.45
CA VAL A 228 14.02 -22.47 13.88
C VAL A 228 12.65 -21.89 14.24
N MET A 229 12.22 -20.81 13.59
CA MET A 229 10.87 -20.26 13.76
C MET A 229 9.80 -21.24 13.26
N ASN A 230 10.00 -21.84 12.09
CA ASN A 230 9.07 -22.83 11.53
C ASN A 230 9.01 -24.13 12.35
N LEU A 231 10.14 -24.60 12.90
CA LEU A 231 10.17 -25.75 13.81
C LEU A 231 9.42 -25.46 15.12
N THR A 232 9.30 -24.20 15.51
CA THR A 232 8.55 -23.79 16.71
C THR A 232 7.05 -23.76 16.46
N ASP A 233 6.64 -23.24 15.27
CA ASP A 233 5.24 -23.20 14.84
C ASP A 233 5.14 -23.29 13.31
N HIS A 234 4.65 -24.43 12.82
CA HIS A 234 4.48 -24.67 11.38
C HIS A 234 3.33 -23.88 10.74
N SER A 235 2.50 -23.22 11.52
CA SER A 235 1.36 -22.45 11.03
C SER A 235 1.72 -21.01 10.64
N ILE A 236 2.91 -20.52 11.00
CA ILE A 236 3.35 -19.16 10.68
C ILE A 236 3.63 -18.97 9.20
N LYS A 237 3.46 -17.72 8.77
CA LYS A 237 3.74 -17.24 7.42
C LYS A 237 4.91 -16.29 7.47
N MET A 238 5.97 -16.59 6.74
CA MET A 238 7.21 -15.84 6.80
C MET A 238 7.39 -14.93 5.59
N ILE A 239 7.79 -13.70 5.88
CA ILE A 239 8.03 -12.63 4.92
C ILE A 239 9.54 -12.34 4.90
N ALA A 240 10.23 -12.65 3.80
CA ALA A 240 11.64 -12.30 3.64
C ALA A 240 11.81 -10.83 3.25
N ALA A 241 12.84 -10.17 3.76
CA ALA A 241 13.22 -8.84 3.31
C ALA A 241 13.74 -8.90 1.87
N GLY A 242 12.91 -8.48 0.94
CA GLY A 242 13.30 -8.17 -0.43
C GLY A 242 13.97 -6.80 -0.51
N SER A 243 14.02 -6.20 -1.69
CA SER A 243 14.66 -4.93 -1.87
C SER A 243 13.85 -3.76 -1.29
N SER A 244 14.53 -2.89 -0.53
CA SER A 244 14.02 -1.59 -0.08
C SER A 244 13.94 -0.53 -1.19
N ASN A 245 14.23 -0.91 -2.43
CA ASN A 245 14.28 -0.01 -3.58
C ASN A 245 15.47 1.00 -3.56
N TYR A 246 16.44 0.80 -2.72
CA TYR A 246 17.62 1.64 -2.63
C TYR A 246 18.65 1.31 -3.70
N ASN A 247 18.90 0.02 -3.91
CA ASN A 247 19.96 -0.45 -4.79
C ASN A 247 19.50 -0.44 -6.25
N THR A 248 20.38 -0.04 -7.16
CA THR A 248 20.15 -0.16 -8.62
C THR A 248 20.03 -1.61 -9.08
N ASP A 249 20.69 -2.55 -8.39
CA ASP A 249 20.55 -4.01 -8.60
C ASP A 249 19.54 -4.66 -7.65
N TRP A 250 18.37 -4.05 -7.50
CA TRP A 250 17.29 -4.57 -6.68
C TRP A 250 16.77 -5.95 -7.17
N VAL A 251 16.83 -6.22 -8.46
CA VAL A 251 16.46 -7.52 -9.03
C VAL A 251 17.46 -8.60 -8.64
N GLY A 252 18.77 -8.29 -8.68
CA GLY A 252 19.83 -9.20 -8.23
C GLY A 252 19.74 -9.53 -6.76
N TRP A 253 19.39 -8.54 -5.91
CA TRP A 253 19.10 -8.75 -4.50
C TRP A 253 17.97 -9.77 -4.33
N ASN A 254 16.80 -9.51 -4.91
CA ASN A 254 15.63 -10.37 -4.78
C ASN A 254 15.90 -11.80 -5.29
N ARG A 255 16.58 -11.94 -6.43
CA ARG A 255 16.96 -13.24 -6.99
C ARG A 255 17.86 -14.03 -6.03
N THR A 256 18.87 -13.39 -5.47
CA THR A 256 19.81 -14.02 -4.54
C THR A 256 19.10 -14.45 -3.25
N VAL A 257 18.30 -13.57 -2.66
CA VAL A 257 17.50 -13.88 -1.46
C VAL A 257 16.59 -15.09 -1.70
N LEU A 258 15.87 -15.12 -2.83
CA LEU A 258 14.99 -16.22 -3.19
C LEU A 258 15.75 -17.54 -3.39
N THR A 259 17.00 -17.52 -3.87
CA THR A 259 17.83 -18.72 -3.99
C THR A 259 18.00 -19.46 -2.65
N TYR A 260 18.09 -18.73 -1.55
CA TYR A 260 18.22 -19.30 -0.21
C TYR A 260 16.88 -19.59 0.47
N LEU A 261 15.88 -18.70 0.30
CA LEU A 261 14.71 -18.69 1.16
C LEU A 261 13.44 -19.28 0.55
N THR A 262 13.40 -19.57 -0.76
CA THR A 262 12.21 -20.13 -1.44
C THR A 262 11.57 -21.32 -0.71
N PRO A 263 12.30 -22.29 -0.09
CA PRO A 263 11.67 -23.38 0.64
C PRO A 263 11.00 -22.98 1.96
N GLN A 264 11.30 -21.81 2.50
CA GLN A 264 10.91 -21.40 3.86
C GLN A 264 9.88 -20.26 3.92
N ILE A 265 9.80 -19.41 2.90
CA ILE A 265 8.99 -18.20 2.94
C ILE A 265 7.67 -18.31 2.19
N ASP A 266 6.72 -17.49 2.56
CA ASP A 266 5.41 -17.33 1.91
C ASP A 266 5.32 -16.02 1.13
N TYR A 267 6.13 -15.02 1.52
CA TYR A 267 6.13 -13.68 0.92
C TYR A 267 7.55 -13.14 0.74
N LEU A 268 7.71 -12.33 -0.31
CA LEU A 268 8.85 -11.44 -0.49
C LEU A 268 8.41 -10.00 -0.25
N SER A 269 9.05 -9.32 0.70
CA SER A 269 8.80 -7.92 1.04
C SER A 269 9.38 -6.98 0.00
N LEU A 270 8.68 -5.90 -0.31
CA LEU A 270 9.14 -4.79 -1.15
C LEU A 270 8.69 -3.46 -0.56
N HIS A 271 9.50 -2.41 -0.75
CA HIS A 271 9.21 -1.07 -0.26
C HIS A 271 9.24 -0.05 -1.39
N MET A 272 8.40 0.98 -1.30
CA MET A 272 8.43 2.11 -2.22
C MET A 272 7.86 3.38 -1.60
N TYR A 273 8.68 4.42 -1.53
CA TYR A 273 8.24 5.77 -1.17
C TYR A 273 8.38 6.69 -2.39
N VAL A 274 7.36 7.53 -2.59
CA VAL A 274 7.31 8.47 -3.70
C VAL A 274 7.09 9.91 -3.20
N GLY A 275 7.39 10.89 -4.02
CA GLY A 275 7.18 12.29 -3.65
C GLY A 275 7.30 13.25 -4.82
N ASN A 276 6.77 14.47 -4.62
CA ASN A 276 6.74 15.54 -5.61
C ASN A 276 7.69 16.68 -5.26
N LYS A 277 8.99 16.39 -5.17
CA LYS A 277 10.02 17.39 -4.81
C LYS A 277 10.15 18.50 -5.85
N GLU A 278 9.93 18.18 -7.12
CA GLU A 278 10.06 19.11 -8.24
C GLU A 278 8.76 19.89 -8.50
N ASN A 279 7.69 19.59 -7.73
CA ASN A 279 6.34 20.13 -7.91
C ASN A 279 5.80 19.91 -9.34
N ASP A 280 6.14 18.77 -9.94
CA ASP A 280 5.59 18.31 -11.23
C ASP A 280 4.44 17.34 -10.97
N TYR A 281 3.21 17.87 -11.02
CA TYR A 281 2.00 17.10 -10.77
C TYR A 281 1.88 15.85 -11.65
N TYR A 282 2.09 15.99 -12.95
CA TYR A 282 1.90 14.87 -13.88
C TYR A 282 2.96 13.79 -13.74
N GLN A 283 4.22 14.17 -13.50
CA GLN A 283 5.28 13.20 -13.19
C GLN A 283 4.97 12.46 -11.89
N PHE A 284 4.47 13.15 -10.87
CA PHE A 284 4.09 12.56 -9.59
C PHE A 284 2.91 11.59 -9.71
N GLN A 285 1.86 11.95 -10.46
CA GLN A 285 0.73 11.05 -10.72
C GLN A 285 1.12 9.82 -11.57
N ALA A 286 2.24 9.84 -12.27
CA ALA A 286 2.74 8.74 -13.09
C ALA A 286 3.58 7.70 -12.31
N THR A 287 3.90 7.92 -11.04
CA THR A 287 4.78 7.04 -10.24
C THR A 287 4.25 5.62 -10.11
N THR A 288 2.95 5.41 -10.20
CA THR A 288 2.34 4.06 -10.14
C THR A 288 2.56 3.22 -11.41
N VAL A 289 2.98 3.82 -12.51
CA VAL A 289 3.45 3.06 -13.69
C VAL A 289 4.71 2.28 -13.34
N GLU A 290 5.66 2.91 -12.64
CA GLU A 290 6.87 2.24 -12.14
C GLU A 290 6.54 1.16 -11.11
N LEU A 291 5.58 1.40 -10.21
CA LEU A 291 5.10 0.40 -9.26
C LEU A 291 4.61 -0.87 -9.97
N ALA A 292 3.77 -0.72 -10.99
CA ALA A 292 3.25 -1.85 -11.77
C ALA A 292 4.36 -2.61 -12.51
N GLU A 293 5.36 -1.91 -13.04
CA GLU A 293 6.53 -2.53 -13.67
C GLU A 293 7.35 -3.34 -12.66
N ARG A 294 7.58 -2.80 -11.46
CA ARG A 294 8.30 -3.49 -10.39
C ARG A 294 7.59 -4.74 -9.90
N ILE A 295 6.27 -4.72 -9.77
CA ILE A 295 5.47 -5.89 -9.43
C ILE A 295 5.68 -6.99 -10.48
N LYS A 296 5.56 -6.68 -11.77
CA LYS A 296 5.73 -7.63 -12.87
C LYS A 296 7.14 -8.24 -12.92
N ILE A 297 8.17 -7.43 -12.73
CA ILE A 297 9.56 -7.90 -12.70
C ILE A 297 9.77 -8.84 -11.50
N THR A 298 9.25 -8.48 -10.32
CA THR A 298 9.36 -9.31 -9.12
C THR A 298 8.59 -10.62 -9.27
N GLU A 299 7.40 -10.60 -9.85
CA GLU A 299 6.63 -11.80 -10.18
C GLU A 299 7.44 -12.75 -11.07
N GLY A 300 8.10 -12.23 -12.11
CA GLY A 300 9.00 -13.00 -12.96
C GLY A 300 10.19 -13.59 -12.19
N THR A 301 10.77 -12.84 -11.25
CA THR A 301 11.88 -13.30 -10.41
C THR A 301 11.43 -14.39 -9.43
N ILE A 302 10.24 -14.28 -8.85
CA ILE A 302 9.63 -15.34 -8.03
C ILE A 302 9.37 -16.59 -8.85
N ALA A 303 8.82 -16.44 -10.07
CA ALA A 303 8.56 -17.57 -10.96
C ALA A 303 9.85 -18.31 -11.36
N GLU A 304 10.96 -17.59 -11.60
CA GLU A 304 12.29 -18.16 -11.84
C GLU A 304 12.73 -19.03 -10.65
N ALA A 305 12.65 -18.50 -9.43
CA ALA A 305 13.04 -19.20 -8.21
C ALA A 305 12.17 -20.45 -7.95
N LEU A 306 10.86 -20.34 -8.12
CA LEU A 306 9.91 -21.44 -7.97
C LEU A 306 10.12 -22.53 -9.02
N ASN A 307 10.59 -22.17 -10.22
CA ASN A 307 10.89 -23.17 -11.26
C ASN A 307 12.10 -24.05 -10.89
N ALA A 308 13.03 -23.52 -10.09
CA ALA A 308 14.19 -24.27 -9.60
C ALA A 308 13.90 -25.05 -8.30
N ALA A 309 12.80 -24.78 -7.61
CA ALA A 309 12.46 -25.39 -6.31
C ALA A 309 11.58 -26.63 -6.45
N ALA A 310 11.72 -27.59 -5.49
CA ALA A 310 10.84 -28.73 -5.33
C ALA A 310 10.67 -29.05 -3.82
N PRO A 311 9.45 -29.19 -3.29
CA PRO A 311 8.16 -28.94 -3.96
C PRO A 311 7.91 -27.43 -4.18
N ARG A 312 7.17 -27.10 -5.24
CA ARG A 312 6.75 -25.73 -5.51
C ARG A 312 5.59 -25.35 -4.61
N ARG A 313 5.75 -24.30 -3.83
CA ARG A 313 4.65 -23.64 -3.11
C ARG A 313 4.60 -22.17 -3.50
N PRO A 314 3.41 -21.53 -3.54
CA PRO A 314 3.33 -20.15 -3.99
C PRO A 314 4.10 -19.23 -3.03
N ILE A 315 4.80 -18.25 -3.60
CA ILE A 315 5.36 -17.11 -2.89
C ILE A 315 4.67 -15.87 -3.45
N TYR A 316 4.20 -15.00 -2.57
CA TYR A 316 3.50 -13.79 -2.93
C TYR A 316 4.35 -12.55 -2.62
N ILE A 317 3.93 -11.40 -3.10
CA ILE A 317 4.53 -10.12 -2.78
C ILE A 317 3.82 -9.53 -1.55
N ALA A 318 4.60 -9.12 -0.55
CA ALA A 318 4.19 -8.23 0.51
C ALA A 318 4.78 -6.84 0.24
N TRP A 319 3.96 -5.89 -0.20
CA TRP A 319 4.40 -4.50 -0.35
C TRP A 319 4.24 -3.79 1.01
N ASP A 320 5.01 -4.23 2.00
CA ASP A 320 4.78 -3.96 3.41
C ASP A 320 5.36 -2.65 3.94
N GLU A 321 5.92 -1.82 3.04
CA GLU A 321 6.13 -0.39 3.23
C GLU A 321 5.88 0.38 1.94
N TRP A 322 4.92 1.30 1.97
CA TRP A 322 4.67 2.21 0.87
C TRP A 322 3.98 3.48 1.35
N ASN A 323 4.30 4.62 0.80
CA ASN A 323 3.56 5.88 0.98
C ASN A 323 4.15 7.00 0.13
N VAL A 324 3.54 8.17 0.25
CA VAL A 324 4.12 9.45 -0.13
C VAL A 324 5.02 9.96 1.00
N TRP A 325 6.25 10.34 0.68
CA TRP A 325 7.20 10.87 1.65
C TRP A 325 8.25 11.77 0.99
N TYR A 326 8.16 13.07 1.16
CA TYR A 326 9.10 14.02 0.54
C TYR A 326 9.25 15.38 1.20
N ARG A 327 8.22 15.89 1.92
CA ARG A 327 8.27 17.23 2.54
C ARG A 327 8.97 17.21 3.89
N ALA A 328 8.72 16.17 4.68
CA ALA A 328 9.29 16.01 6.02
C ALA A 328 10.70 15.39 6.02
N ARG A 329 11.40 15.44 4.87
CA ARG A 329 12.81 15.04 4.76
C ARG A 329 13.70 16.24 4.99
N GLY A 330 14.73 16.11 5.86
CA GLY A 330 15.73 17.15 6.10
C GLY A 330 15.80 17.60 7.56
N ASP A 331 15.71 18.86 7.85
CA ASP A 331 16.15 19.56 9.06
C ASP A 331 15.66 19.04 10.43
N SER A 332 14.68 18.17 10.48
CA SER A 332 14.13 17.59 11.72
C SER A 332 14.27 16.07 11.80
N GLU A 333 15.36 15.52 11.28
CA GLU A 333 15.55 14.07 11.19
C GLU A 333 15.69 13.34 12.52
N ARG A 334 15.65 14.05 13.65
CA ARG A 334 15.76 13.47 14.98
C ARG A 334 14.78 14.11 15.96
N GLY A 335 14.25 13.29 16.87
CA GLY A 335 13.36 13.75 17.92
C GLY A 335 11.91 13.32 17.74
N ARG A 336 11.03 13.73 18.67
CA ARG A 336 9.65 13.22 18.74
C ARG A 336 8.72 13.68 17.62
N ARG A 337 9.03 14.74 16.87
CA ARG A 337 8.20 15.25 15.76
C ARG A 337 8.81 14.97 14.39
N ILE A 338 9.61 13.94 14.32
CA ILE A 338 10.25 13.52 13.08
C ILE A 338 9.20 13.02 12.07
N LEU A 339 9.36 13.35 10.80
CA LEU A 339 8.56 12.86 9.66
C LEU A 339 7.04 13.11 9.78
N GLU A 340 6.62 14.14 10.48
CA GLU A 340 5.21 14.56 10.55
C GLU A 340 4.82 15.24 9.23
N GLU A 341 4.54 14.45 8.21
CA GLU A 341 4.17 14.89 6.87
C GLU A 341 2.73 15.41 6.84
N HIS A 342 2.49 16.51 6.12
CA HIS A 342 1.15 17.01 5.83
C HIS A 342 0.77 16.71 4.38
N TYR A 343 -0.37 16.06 4.20
CA TYR A 343 -0.83 15.58 2.91
C TYR A 343 -1.92 16.46 2.32
N ASN A 344 -1.81 16.71 1.02
CA ASN A 344 -2.81 17.40 0.22
C ASN A 344 -3.57 16.44 -0.71
N LEU A 345 -4.44 16.97 -1.58
CA LEU A 345 -5.26 16.16 -2.47
C LEU A 345 -4.43 15.40 -3.51
N GLU A 346 -3.34 15.98 -4.07
CA GLU A 346 -2.51 15.25 -5.04
C GLU A 346 -1.89 13.99 -4.45
N ASP A 347 -1.57 14.00 -3.15
CA ASP A 347 -1.06 12.84 -2.43
C ASP A 347 -2.15 11.75 -2.29
N ALA A 348 -3.40 12.17 -2.00
CA ALA A 348 -4.53 11.24 -1.94
C ALA A 348 -4.81 10.55 -3.29
N LEU A 349 -4.62 11.27 -4.40
CA LEU A 349 -4.76 10.70 -5.75
C LEU A 349 -3.66 9.69 -6.07
N VAL A 350 -2.43 9.94 -5.65
CA VAL A 350 -1.34 8.97 -5.77
C VAL A 350 -1.63 7.74 -4.91
N VAL A 351 -2.09 7.91 -3.67
CA VAL A 351 -2.48 6.80 -2.79
C VAL A 351 -3.60 5.96 -3.41
N SER A 352 -4.65 6.59 -3.97
CA SER A 352 -5.71 5.85 -4.67
C SER A 352 -5.18 5.07 -5.88
N SER A 353 -4.20 5.62 -6.60
CA SER A 353 -3.56 4.95 -7.74
C SER A 353 -2.64 3.79 -7.30
N PHE A 354 -1.98 3.87 -6.14
CA PHE A 354 -1.29 2.72 -5.54
C PHE A 354 -2.26 1.59 -5.25
N LEU A 355 -3.39 1.90 -4.62
CA LEU A 355 -4.43 0.92 -4.29
C LEU A 355 -5.03 0.29 -5.56
N ASN A 356 -5.32 1.08 -6.60
CA ASN A 356 -5.70 0.55 -7.91
C ASN A 356 -4.66 -0.43 -8.47
N THR A 357 -3.37 -0.07 -8.36
CA THR A 357 -2.28 -0.92 -8.84
C THR A 357 -2.22 -2.23 -8.08
N PHE A 358 -2.37 -2.23 -6.75
CA PHE A 358 -2.40 -3.46 -5.96
C PHE A 358 -3.60 -4.34 -6.31
N VAL A 359 -4.80 -3.77 -6.48
CA VAL A 359 -5.99 -4.50 -6.92
C VAL A 359 -5.77 -5.12 -8.31
N ASN A 360 -5.19 -4.37 -9.25
CA ASN A 360 -4.87 -4.87 -10.60
C ASN A 360 -3.77 -5.94 -10.62
N HIS A 361 -3.11 -6.20 -9.48
CA HIS A 361 -2.11 -7.26 -9.31
C HIS A 361 -2.47 -8.21 -8.15
N ALA A 362 -3.76 -8.31 -7.81
CA ALA A 362 -4.24 -9.09 -6.67
C ALA A 362 -3.92 -10.59 -6.74
N HIS A 363 -3.54 -11.12 -7.91
CA HIS A 363 -3.07 -12.51 -8.06
C HIS A 363 -1.73 -12.75 -7.36
N ILE A 364 -0.86 -11.74 -7.30
CA ILE A 364 0.50 -11.87 -6.77
C ILE A 364 0.76 -10.99 -5.53
N VAL A 365 0.19 -9.78 -5.44
CA VAL A 365 0.29 -8.92 -4.25
C VAL A 365 -0.80 -9.31 -3.27
N LYS A 366 -0.42 -9.71 -2.04
CA LYS A 366 -1.38 -10.18 -1.02
C LYS A 366 -1.33 -9.40 0.28
N ILE A 367 -0.27 -8.63 0.51
CA ILE A 367 -0.12 -7.73 1.65
C ILE A 367 0.37 -6.39 1.12
N ALA A 368 -0.19 -5.28 1.62
CA ALA A 368 0.36 -3.95 1.40
C ALA A 368 0.12 -3.10 2.65
N ASN A 369 1.20 -2.69 3.33
CA ASN A 369 1.11 -1.91 4.57
C ASN A 369 1.50 -0.46 4.32
N MET A 370 0.54 0.46 4.42
CA MET A 370 0.86 1.89 4.37
C MET A 370 1.70 2.28 5.58
N ALA A 371 2.82 2.89 5.36
CA ALA A 371 3.71 3.43 6.38
C ALA A 371 3.47 4.94 6.56
N GLN A 372 3.03 5.44 7.72
CA GLN A 372 2.64 4.70 8.91
C GLN A 372 1.18 5.01 9.28
N LEU A 373 0.71 4.58 10.45
CA LEU A 373 -0.71 4.72 10.78
C LEU A 373 -1.06 6.07 11.42
N VAL A 374 -0.20 6.60 12.32
CA VAL A 374 -0.48 7.82 13.10
C VAL A 374 0.73 8.74 13.11
N ASN A 375 0.52 10.04 12.90
CA ASN A 375 1.46 11.16 12.93
C ASN A 375 2.61 11.09 11.91
N VAL A 376 3.39 10.02 11.93
CA VAL A 376 4.59 9.85 11.09
C VAL A 376 4.16 9.41 9.70
N ILE A 377 4.33 10.27 8.70
CA ILE A 377 3.89 10.02 7.31
C ILE A 377 2.53 9.29 7.21
N ALA A 378 1.54 9.74 7.95
CA ALA A 378 0.38 8.95 8.33
C ALA A 378 -0.97 9.53 7.89
N PRO A 379 -2.01 8.69 7.71
CA PRO A 379 -3.37 9.14 7.43
C PRO A 379 -4.07 9.83 8.62
N ILE A 380 -3.63 9.60 9.85
CA ILE A 380 -4.22 10.14 11.09
C ILE A 380 -3.20 11.04 11.77
N PHE A 381 -3.59 12.26 12.09
CA PHE A 381 -2.71 13.23 12.76
C PHE A 381 -3.30 13.68 14.09
N THR A 382 -2.49 13.67 15.17
CA THR A 382 -2.96 13.92 16.54
C THR A 382 -2.30 15.13 17.20
N ASN A 383 -3.01 15.70 18.18
CA ASN A 383 -2.46 16.59 19.19
C ASN A 383 -3.07 16.27 20.57
N ASP A 384 -2.80 17.12 21.57
CA ASP A 384 -3.29 16.93 22.94
C ASP A 384 -4.82 17.08 23.08
N LYS A 385 -5.50 17.65 22.06
CA LYS A 385 -6.94 17.94 22.09
C LYS A 385 -7.78 17.00 21.23
N GLY A 386 -7.16 16.24 20.31
CA GLY A 386 -7.88 15.37 19.40
C GLY A 386 -7.03 14.94 18.21
N LEU A 387 -7.71 14.67 17.10
CA LEU A 387 -7.09 14.27 15.84
C LEU A 387 -7.79 14.94 14.65
N PHE A 388 -7.12 14.94 13.50
CA PHE A 388 -7.76 15.11 12.20
C PHE A 388 -7.32 14.01 11.23
N LEU A 389 -8.16 13.76 10.23
CA LEU A 389 -7.89 12.76 9.18
C LEU A 389 -7.26 13.48 7.99
N GLN A 390 -6.08 13.04 7.58
CA GLN A 390 -5.39 13.58 6.43
C GLN A 390 -6.06 13.13 5.12
N THR A 391 -5.75 13.78 4.02
CA THR A 391 -6.38 13.52 2.71
C THR A 391 -6.22 12.08 2.25
N ILE A 392 -5.08 11.44 2.54
CA ILE A 392 -4.77 10.04 2.18
C ILE A 392 -5.60 9.00 2.95
N TYR A 393 -6.25 9.39 4.04
CA TYR A 393 -7.14 8.51 4.82
C TYR A 393 -8.33 8.02 3.99
N TYR A 394 -8.94 8.92 3.23
CA TYR A 394 -10.23 8.66 2.58
C TYR A 394 -10.17 7.62 1.46
N PRO A 395 -9.22 7.66 0.51
CA PRO A 395 -9.11 6.57 -0.45
C PRO A 395 -8.82 5.23 0.22
N LEU A 396 -7.92 5.18 1.23
CA LEU A 396 -7.61 3.94 1.94
C LEU A 396 -8.86 3.36 2.63
N GLN A 397 -9.66 4.21 3.32
CA GLN A 397 -10.92 3.82 3.95
C GLN A 397 -11.92 3.25 2.94
N LEU A 398 -12.10 3.91 1.79
CA LEU A 398 -13.03 3.47 0.76
C LEU A 398 -12.65 2.10 0.19
N PHE A 399 -11.38 1.87 -0.11
CA PHE A 399 -10.92 0.57 -0.57
C PHE A 399 -11.10 -0.50 0.51
N ALA A 400 -10.66 -0.24 1.74
CA ALA A 400 -10.77 -1.19 2.85
C ALA A 400 -12.22 -1.54 3.21
N THR A 401 -13.17 -0.60 2.99
CA THR A 401 -14.59 -0.82 3.27
C THR A 401 -15.31 -1.54 2.14
N HIS A 402 -14.95 -1.30 0.89
CA HIS A 402 -15.82 -1.66 -0.24
C HIS A 402 -15.15 -2.53 -1.31
N CYS A 403 -13.84 -2.49 -1.48
CA CYS A 403 -13.15 -3.16 -2.57
C CYS A 403 -12.70 -4.56 -2.17
N HIS A 404 -13.60 -5.53 -2.29
CA HIS A 404 -13.40 -6.93 -1.92
C HIS A 404 -13.88 -7.86 -3.03
N GLY A 405 -13.64 -9.18 -2.89
CA GLY A 405 -14.02 -10.20 -3.86
C GLY A 405 -12.92 -10.45 -4.87
N ASP A 406 -13.27 -10.62 -6.13
CA ASP A 406 -12.33 -10.87 -7.22
C ASP A 406 -12.01 -9.59 -7.98
N ALA A 407 -10.74 -9.28 -8.16
CA ALA A 407 -10.29 -8.24 -9.08
C ALA A 407 -10.54 -8.68 -10.52
N LEU A 408 -11.08 -7.77 -11.35
CA LEU A 408 -11.35 -8.04 -12.76
C LEU A 408 -10.29 -7.40 -13.66
N GLU A 409 -9.94 -8.10 -14.74
CA GLU A 409 -9.10 -7.54 -15.79
C GLU A 409 -9.93 -6.58 -16.65
N LEU A 410 -9.52 -5.31 -16.67
CA LEU A 410 -10.19 -4.26 -17.42
C LEU A 410 -9.40 -3.91 -18.68
N PHE A 411 -10.12 -3.63 -19.77
CA PHE A 411 -9.53 -2.96 -20.93
C PHE A 411 -9.88 -1.46 -20.86
N VAL A 412 -8.86 -0.61 -20.67
CA VAL A 412 -9.02 0.83 -20.48
C VAL A 412 -8.45 1.60 -21.67
N GLU A 413 -9.32 2.26 -22.43
CA GLU A 413 -8.96 3.27 -23.42
C GLU A 413 -9.22 4.65 -22.80
N SER A 414 -8.16 5.37 -22.48
CA SER A 414 -8.22 6.72 -21.91
C SER A 414 -7.32 7.65 -22.67
N PRO A 415 -7.67 8.93 -22.81
CA PRO A 415 -6.70 9.95 -23.20
C PRO A 415 -5.46 9.88 -22.29
N THR A 416 -4.31 10.24 -22.84
CA THR A 416 -3.02 10.11 -22.16
C THR A 416 -2.28 11.43 -22.07
N TYR A 417 -1.37 11.52 -21.11
CA TYR A 417 -0.37 12.59 -21.03
C TYR A 417 1.05 12.02 -21.06
N LYS A 418 2.01 12.89 -21.32
CA LYS A 418 3.44 12.54 -21.32
C LYS A 418 4.11 13.08 -20.07
N THR A 419 5.09 12.34 -19.58
CA THR A 419 6.01 12.79 -18.55
C THR A 419 7.45 12.64 -19.02
N LYS A 420 8.40 13.06 -18.20
CA LYS A 420 9.82 12.88 -18.46
C LYS A 420 10.18 11.40 -18.67
N ASN A 421 9.54 10.50 -17.92
CA ASN A 421 9.89 9.07 -17.88
C ASN A 421 8.96 8.19 -18.71
N HIS A 422 7.73 8.66 -19.03
CA HIS A 422 6.71 7.84 -19.68
C HIS A 422 6.13 8.56 -20.90
N ALA A 423 6.10 7.87 -22.03
CA ALA A 423 5.60 8.42 -23.30
C ALA A 423 4.07 8.61 -23.32
N ALA A 424 3.34 7.78 -22.59
CA ALA A 424 1.88 7.83 -22.51
C ALA A 424 1.41 7.26 -21.16
N VAL A 425 0.79 8.11 -20.35
CA VAL A 425 0.18 7.72 -19.06
C VAL A 425 -1.33 8.00 -19.18
N PRO A 426 -2.21 7.03 -18.90
CA PRO A 426 -3.65 7.27 -18.93
C PRO A 426 -4.07 8.31 -17.89
N TYR A 427 -4.98 9.21 -18.28
CA TYR A 427 -5.58 10.13 -17.32
C TYR A 427 -6.49 9.41 -16.34
N LEU A 428 -7.25 8.40 -16.79
CA LEU A 428 -8.02 7.55 -15.89
C LEU A 428 -7.22 6.32 -15.50
N ASP A 429 -7.01 6.18 -14.19
CA ASP A 429 -6.44 4.99 -13.57
C ASP A 429 -7.58 4.20 -12.91
N VAL A 430 -7.73 2.94 -13.30
CA VAL A 430 -8.95 2.19 -13.01
C VAL A 430 -8.64 0.82 -12.45
N SER A 431 -9.38 0.42 -11.40
CA SER A 431 -9.46 -0.97 -10.96
C SER A 431 -10.92 -1.36 -10.69
N SER A 432 -11.19 -2.65 -10.56
CA SER A 432 -12.53 -3.12 -10.19
C SER A 432 -12.48 -4.36 -9.32
N ALA A 433 -13.55 -4.52 -8.52
CA ALA A 433 -13.78 -5.70 -7.70
C ALA A 433 -15.21 -6.21 -7.90
N LEU A 434 -15.37 -7.54 -8.01
CA LEU A 434 -16.66 -8.20 -8.10
C LEU A 434 -16.83 -9.15 -6.92
N ASN A 435 -17.80 -8.88 -6.09
CA ASN A 435 -18.18 -9.74 -4.97
C ASN A 435 -19.07 -10.91 -5.41
N ALA A 436 -19.10 -11.96 -4.61
CA ALA A 436 -19.91 -13.15 -4.88
C ALA A 436 -21.44 -12.87 -4.94
N ASP A 437 -21.91 -11.80 -4.29
CA ASP A 437 -23.30 -11.37 -4.31
C ASP A 437 -23.68 -10.56 -5.58
N GLY A 438 -22.76 -10.38 -6.52
CA GLY A 438 -22.94 -9.58 -7.74
C GLY A 438 -22.70 -8.07 -7.54
N THR A 439 -22.26 -7.64 -6.35
CA THR A 439 -21.84 -6.25 -6.14
C THR A 439 -20.53 -5.99 -6.88
N ILE A 440 -20.51 -5.01 -7.77
CA ILE A 440 -19.29 -4.51 -8.42
C ILE A 440 -18.88 -3.18 -7.83
N VAL A 441 -17.57 -2.99 -7.68
CA VAL A 441 -16.94 -1.73 -7.29
C VAL A 441 -15.99 -1.33 -8.40
N LEU A 442 -16.13 -0.09 -8.89
CA LEU A 442 -15.30 0.50 -9.92
C LEU A 442 -14.57 1.69 -9.30
N ASN A 443 -13.24 1.58 -9.21
CA ASN A 443 -12.38 2.59 -8.61
C ASN A 443 -11.71 3.37 -9.73
N VAL A 444 -11.86 4.69 -9.76
CA VAL A 444 -11.34 5.54 -10.83
C VAL A 444 -10.65 6.76 -10.25
N THR A 445 -9.38 6.91 -10.55
CA THR A 445 -8.62 8.15 -10.29
C THR A 445 -8.52 8.93 -11.58
N ASN A 446 -9.14 10.11 -11.63
CA ASN A 446 -8.93 11.08 -12.72
C ASN A 446 -7.68 11.92 -12.41
N ARG A 447 -6.59 11.61 -13.10
CA ARG A 447 -5.30 12.30 -13.00
C ARG A 447 -5.27 13.63 -13.77
N HIS A 448 -6.34 13.98 -14.53
CA HIS A 448 -6.35 15.25 -15.23
C HIS A 448 -6.54 16.38 -14.23
N ARG A 449 -5.55 17.27 -14.16
CA ARG A 449 -5.50 18.33 -13.15
C ARG A 449 -6.69 19.28 -13.21
N ASP A 450 -7.12 19.65 -14.43
CA ASP A 450 -7.98 20.82 -14.63
C ASP A 450 -9.31 20.48 -15.34
N GLN A 451 -9.49 19.22 -15.84
CA GLN A 451 -10.66 18.87 -16.63
C GLN A 451 -11.35 17.61 -16.14
N PRO A 452 -12.68 17.60 -16.09
CA PRO A 452 -13.43 16.37 -15.95
C PRO A 452 -13.27 15.49 -17.18
N LEU A 453 -13.44 14.17 -17.00
CA LEU A 453 -13.36 13.20 -18.09
C LEU A 453 -14.62 12.34 -18.12
N ASP A 454 -15.27 12.32 -19.26
CA ASP A 454 -16.38 11.40 -19.52
C ASP A 454 -15.86 9.97 -19.70
N ALA A 455 -16.53 9.00 -19.11
CA ALA A 455 -16.22 7.59 -19.33
C ALA A 455 -17.47 6.76 -19.55
N VAL A 456 -17.34 5.73 -20.39
CA VAL A 456 -18.35 4.70 -20.61
C VAL A 456 -17.76 3.35 -20.18
N PHE A 457 -18.39 2.72 -19.20
CA PHE A 457 -18.16 1.32 -18.89
C PHE A 457 -19.06 0.48 -19.76
N GLU A 458 -18.49 -0.52 -20.43
CA GLU A 458 -19.18 -1.45 -21.31
C GLU A 458 -18.96 -2.87 -20.79
N SER A 459 -20.03 -3.53 -20.38
CA SER A 459 -19.98 -4.92 -19.96
C SER A 459 -20.16 -5.86 -21.15
N ALA A 460 -19.36 -6.92 -21.18
CA ALA A 460 -19.46 -7.96 -22.20
C ALA A 460 -20.59 -8.96 -21.94
N ASP A 461 -20.94 -9.16 -20.67
CA ASP A 461 -21.75 -10.31 -20.22
C ASP A 461 -22.94 -9.93 -19.33
N LYS A 462 -22.76 -9.09 -18.32
CA LYS A 462 -23.78 -8.76 -17.33
C LYS A 462 -24.27 -7.31 -17.44
N LYS A 463 -25.52 -7.08 -17.06
CA LYS A 463 -26.11 -5.74 -17.08
C LYS A 463 -25.77 -4.97 -15.80
N PHE A 464 -25.46 -3.69 -15.94
CA PHE A 464 -25.47 -2.76 -14.81
C PHE A 464 -26.90 -2.57 -14.34
N SER A 465 -27.20 -2.99 -13.10
CA SER A 465 -28.55 -3.09 -12.57
C SER A 465 -28.82 -2.04 -11.49
N GLY A 466 -29.83 -1.20 -11.73
CA GLY A 466 -30.29 -0.22 -10.76
C GLY A 466 -29.34 0.96 -10.57
N GLU A 467 -29.38 1.54 -9.38
CA GLU A 467 -28.56 2.68 -9.00
C GLU A 467 -27.19 2.26 -8.48
N PHE A 468 -26.17 3.01 -8.90
CA PHE A 468 -24.80 2.94 -8.38
C PHE A 468 -24.58 4.08 -7.42
N GLN A 469 -24.21 3.75 -6.18
CA GLN A 469 -23.72 4.72 -5.21
C GLN A 469 -22.39 5.32 -5.71
N VAL A 470 -22.23 6.60 -5.53
CA VAL A 470 -21.00 7.33 -5.88
C VAL A 470 -20.35 7.78 -4.58
N PHE A 471 -19.06 7.48 -4.44
CA PHE A 471 -18.21 8.01 -3.39
C PHE A 471 -17.10 8.80 -4.06
N GLU A 472 -16.90 10.04 -3.67
CA GLU A 472 -15.93 10.93 -4.29
C GLU A 472 -15.02 11.55 -3.24
N VAL A 473 -13.71 11.51 -3.50
CA VAL A 473 -12.67 12.24 -2.78
C VAL A 473 -12.13 13.30 -3.73
N ASN A 474 -12.41 14.56 -3.39
CA ASN A 474 -12.04 15.72 -4.20
C ASN A 474 -11.87 16.96 -3.28
N GLY A 475 -11.40 18.07 -3.84
CA GLY A 475 -11.21 19.33 -3.16
C GLY A 475 -11.19 20.53 -4.12
N PRO A 476 -11.08 21.76 -3.63
CA PRO A 476 -11.10 22.96 -4.47
C PRO A 476 -9.88 23.06 -5.40
N ASP A 477 -8.76 22.45 -5.03
CA ASP A 477 -7.55 22.35 -5.83
C ASP A 477 -6.65 21.21 -5.35
N ILE A 478 -5.63 20.85 -6.15
CA ILE A 478 -4.73 19.73 -5.88
C ILE A 478 -3.87 19.88 -4.62
N LYS A 479 -3.74 21.11 -4.08
CA LYS A 479 -2.96 21.41 -2.85
C LYS A 479 -3.85 21.57 -1.62
N ALA A 480 -5.16 21.28 -1.74
CA ALA A 480 -6.07 21.32 -0.61
C ALA A 480 -5.66 20.30 0.47
N GLU A 481 -5.57 20.78 1.70
CA GLU A 481 -5.16 20.01 2.89
C GLU A 481 -6.28 20.00 3.94
N ASN A 482 -6.19 19.03 4.85
CA ASN A 482 -6.97 19.01 6.09
C ASN A 482 -6.09 19.43 7.27
N THR A 483 -6.70 20.10 8.24
CA THR A 483 -6.05 20.57 9.47
C THR A 483 -6.94 20.28 10.68
N PHE A 484 -6.49 20.66 11.90
CA PHE A 484 -7.34 20.61 13.10
C PHE A 484 -8.53 21.55 13.03
N GLU A 485 -8.45 22.62 12.24
CA GLU A 485 -9.47 23.66 12.11
C GLU A 485 -10.44 23.41 10.95
N ALA A 486 -10.00 22.67 9.91
CA ALA A 486 -10.78 22.50 8.69
C ALA A 486 -10.59 21.13 8.04
N THR A 487 -11.69 20.50 7.62
CA THR A 487 -11.72 19.32 6.78
C THR A 487 -12.14 19.70 5.37
N THR A 488 -11.17 20.05 4.53
CA THR A 488 -11.38 20.51 3.15
C THR A 488 -11.59 19.37 2.18
N VAL A 489 -10.85 18.27 2.36
CA VAL A 489 -10.91 17.06 1.55
C VAL A 489 -11.49 15.93 2.38
N LYS A 490 -12.57 15.34 1.90
CA LYS A 490 -13.23 14.18 2.54
C LYS A 490 -14.03 13.38 1.53
N THR A 491 -14.45 12.19 1.89
CA THR A 491 -15.42 11.43 1.11
C THR A 491 -16.76 12.16 1.09
N THR A 492 -17.28 12.40 -0.11
CA THR A 492 -18.64 12.88 -0.35
C THR A 492 -19.43 11.81 -1.10
N GLN A 493 -20.76 11.90 -1.06
CA GLN A 493 -21.66 11.02 -1.79
C GLN A 493 -22.51 11.86 -2.75
N PRO A 494 -22.02 12.13 -3.97
CA PRO A 494 -22.81 12.77 -5.01
C PRO A 494 -24.06 11.96 -5.37
N LYS A 495 -24.91 12.54 -6.23
CA LYS A 495 -26.10 11.86 -6.73
C LYS A 495 -25.73 10.53 -7.39
N ALA A 496 -26.44 9.47 -7.03
CA ALA A 496 -26.30 8.15 -7.63
C ALA A 496 -26.50 8.18 -9.14
N VAL A 497 -25.85 7.26 -9.85
CA VAL A 497 -25.96 7.09 -11.30
C VAL A 497 -26.63 5.76 -11.63
N THR A 498 -27.47 5.76 -12.67
CA THR A 498 -28.20 4.55 -13.07
C THR A 498 -27.51 3.87 -14.26
N GLY A 499 -27.33 2.56 -14.16
CA GLY A 499 -26.87 1.72 -15.27
C GLY A 499 -27.94 1.62 -16.36
N ASN A 500 -27.50 1.56 -17.62
CA ASN A 500 -28.35 1.40 -18.79
C ASN A 500 -27.98 0.11 -19.54
N GLY A 501 -28.54 -1.01 -19.09
CA GLY A 501 -28.24 -2.31 -19.69
C GLY A 501 -26.75 -2.66 -19.56
N LEU A 502 -26.07 -2.86 -20.69
CA LEU A 502 -24.64 -3.20 -20.71
C LEU A 502 -23.72 -1.99 -20.58
N THR A 503 -24.25 -0.79 -20.32
CA THR A 503 -23.44 0.42 -20.20
C THR A 503 -23.72 1.18 -18.92
N LEU A 504 -22.66 1.78 -18.37
CA LEU A 504 -22.71 2.75 -17.29
C LEU A 504 -21.86 3.95 -17.68
N LYS A 505 -22.42 5.16 -17.59
CA LYS A 505 -21.75 6.41 -17.95
C LYS A 505 -21.54 7.27 -16.72
N TYR A 506 -20.36 7.86 -16.61
CA TYR A 506 -20.06 8.81 -15.56
C TYR A 506 -19.05 9.86 -16.04
N THR A 507 -19.19 11.09 -15.54
CA THR A 507 -18.23 12.17 -15.73
C THR A 507 -17.40 12.31 -14.48
N PHE A 508 -16.14 11.87 -14.52
CA PHE A 508 -15.20 11.95 -13.39
C PHE A 508 -14.68 13.37 -13.26
N PRO A 509 -14.90 14.06 -12.13
CA PRO A 509 -14.38 15.41 -11.92
C PRO A 509 -12.86 15.48 -12.10
N ALA A 510 -12.35 16.68 -12.39
CA ALA A 510 -10.91 16.90 -12.42
C ALA A 510 -10.28 16.55 -11.07
N HIS A 511 -9.04 16.06 -11.07
CA HIS A 511 -8.24 15.73 -9.87
C HIS A 511 -9.05 15.03 -8.77
N SER A 512 -9.79 13.98 -9.13
CA SER A 512 -10.66 13.25 -8.20
C SER A 512 -10.34 11.76 -8.12
N PHE A 513 -10.63 11.17 -6.96
CA PHE A 513 -10.84 9.73 -6.84
C PHE A 513 -12.35 9.47 -6.66
N THR A 514 -12.90 8.60 -7.52
CA THR A 514 -14.31 8.24 -7.49
C THR A 514 -14.47 6.73 -7.44
N MET A 515 -15.28 6.25 -6.50
CA MET A 515 -15.70 4.85 -6.42
C MET A 515 -17.18 4.75 -6.77
N LEU A 516 -17.51 3.91 -7.75
CA LEU A 516 -18.88 3.56 -8.10
C LEU A 516 -19.20 2.16 -7.58
N LYS A 517 -20.25 2.02 -6.78
CA LYS A 517 -20.65 0.75 -6.18
C LYS A 517 -22.09 0.43 -6.54
N GLY A 518 -22.32 -0.69 -7.19
CA GLY A 518 -23.65 -1.13 -7.62
C GLY A 518 -23.69 -2.62 -7.90
N ARG A 519 -24.67 -3.07 -8.66
CA ARG A 519 -24.87 -4.48 -8.98
C ARG A 519 -24.78 -4.75 -10.48
N MET A 520 -24.24 -5.92 -10.81
CA MET A 520 -24.32 -6.54 -12.12
C MET A 520 -25.22 -7.78 -12.06
N ALA A 521 -26.14 -7.90 -13.02
CA ALA A 521 -27.15 -8.98 -13.08
C ALA A 521 -27.18 -9.64 -14.46
#